data_c63487a2d41a3a626e8d790c63564b22
#
_entry.id   c63487a2d41a3a626e8d790c63564b22
#
_cell.length_a   1.000
_cell.length_b   1.000
_cell.length_c   1.000
_cell.angle_alpha   90.00
_cell.angle_beta   90.00
_cell.angle_gamma   90.00
#
_symmetry.space_group_name_H-M   'P 1'
#
loop_
_entity.id
_entity.type
_entity.pdbx_description
1 polymer ?
#
loop_
_entity_poly.entity_id
_entity_poly.type
_entity_poly.pdbx_seq_one_letter_code
_entity_poly.pdbx_strand_id
1 'polypeptide(L)'
;MSDATHTHAATTPFWDKVISAFWLAFLCILAVNGISNMIIYGEPFAPKEVHVAKFGFPVEAVEEEASSGGGDAGGGGKMVSSVSMIAAASADEGAAVFKKCGACHTVEAGGANKTGPNLHAIVGDAVGDRNGFKTTDSLKSIGGNWDYAKLDDYLENPKRLAPKGSMSFAGLKKPVDRAAVIKYLASQTPNAPPFPAADAAPAAEAAPAAAPAK
;
A
#
# COMPACT_ATOMS: atom_id res chain seq x y z
N MET A 1 21.62 -48.38 -65.64
CA MET A 1 21.68 -46.98 -65.21
C MET A 1 20.72 -46.87 -64.06
N SER A 2 21.25 -46.98 -62.83
CA SER A 2 20.43 -46.96 -61.60
C SER A 2 20.67 -45.63 -60.93
N ASP A 3 19.69 -44.81 -60.86
CA ASP A 3 19.71 -43.51 -60.22
C ASP A 3 19.40 -43.70 -58.74
N ALA A 4 20.41 -43.51 -57.91
CA ALA A 4 20.28 -43.61 -56.48
C ALA A 4 19.95 -42.23 -55.91
N THR A 5 18.66 -41.99 -55.64
CA THR A 5 18.19 -40.81 -54.90
C THR A 5 18.65 -40.85 -53.45
N HIS A 6 19.70 -40.13 -53.15
CA HIS A 6 20.16 -39.86 -51.77
C HIS A 6 19.16 -38.89 -51.07
N THR A 7 18.29 -39.41 -50.25
CA THR A 7 17.49 -38.60 -49.30
C THR A 7 18.41 -38.18 -48.15
N HIS A 8 18.90 -36.93 -48.18
CA HIS A 8 19.57 -36.32 -47.05
C HIS A 8 18.53 -36.09 -45.92
N ALA A 9 18.60 -36.94 -44.90
CA ALA A 9 17.92 -36.66 -43.65
C ALA A 9 18.58 -35.42 -43.01
N ALA A 10 17.92 -34.27 -43.07
CA ALA A 10 18.38 -33.05 -42.44
C ALA A 10 18.35 -33.25 -40.91
N THR A 11 19.53 -33.45 -40.31
CA THR A 11 19.71 -33.42 -38.86
C THR A 11 19.51 -32.00 -38.39
N THR A 12 18.37 -31.72 -37.73
CA THR A 12 18.13 -30.42 -37.13
C THR A 12 19.20 -30.10 -36.11
N PRO A 13 19.85 -28.92 -36.16
CA PRO A 13 20.90 -28.57 -35.25
C PRO A 13 20.40 -28.57 -33.81
N PHE A 14 21.26 -28.87 -32.84
CA PHE A 14 20.93 -28.97 -31.42
C PHE A 14 20.14 -27.74 -30.92
N TRP A 15 20.49 -26.56 -31.38
CA TRP A 15 19.85 -25.29 -31.05
C TRP A 15 18.37 -25.22 -31.47
N ASP A 16 17.98 -25.80 -32.61
CA ASP A 16 16.58 -25.80 -33.05
C ASP A 16 15.72 -26.66 -32.13
N LYS A 17 16.27 -27.75 -31.59
CA LYS A 17 15.58 -28.59 -30.59
C LYS A 17 15.41 -27.86 -29.27
N VAL A 18 16.41 -27.10 -28.83
CA VAL A 18 16.36 -26.31 -27.60
C VAL A 18 15.34 -25.17 -27.75
N ILE A 19 15.41 -24.44 -28.86
CA ILE A 19 14.47 -23.34 -29.14
C ILE A 19 13.02 -23.84 -29.21
N SER A 20 12.79 -24.97 -29.93
CA SER A 20 11.42 -25.52 -30.01
C SER A 20 10.91 -26.02 -28.66
N ALA A 21 11.76 -26.60 -27.80
CA ALA A 21 11.39 -26.99 -26.43
C ALA A 21 11.03 -25.77 -25.56
N PHE A 22 11.78 -24.67 -25.68
CA PHE A 22 11.45 -23.42 -24.98
C PHE A 22 10.11 -22.83 -25.44
N TRP A 23 9.87 -22.80 -26.74
CA TRP A 23 8.58 -22.31 -27.28
C TRP A 23 7.41 -23.18 -26.82
N LEU A 24 7.59 -24.48 -26.79
CA LEU A 24 6.55 -25.40 -26.34
C LEU A 24 6.24 -25.23 -24.85
N ALA A 25 7.27 -25.08 -24.00
CA ALA A 25 7.11 -24.78 -22.58
C ALA A 25 6.42 -23.43 -22.35
N PHE A 26 6.79 -22.41 -23.13
CA PHE A 26 6.18 -21.09 -23.05
C PHE A 26 4.69 -21.13 -23.43
N LEU A 27 4.31 -21.83 -24.50
CA LEU A 27 2.93 -22.02 -24.90
C LEU A 27 2.11 -22.79 -23.85
N CYS A 28 2.71 -23.80 -23.21
CA CYS A 28 2.06 -24.52 -22.11
C CYS A 28 1.80 -23.59 -20.91
N ILE A 29 2.74 -22.73 -20.56
CA ILE A 29 2.57 -21.75 -19.45
C ILE A 29 1.43 -20.77 -19.80
N LEU A 30 1.37 -20.28 -21.04
CA LEU A 30 0.29 -19.39 -21.48
C LEU A 30 -1.07 -20.09 -21.45
N ALA A 31 -1.14 -21.35 -21.88
CA ALA A 31 -2.36 -22.15 -21.86
C ALA A 31 -2.84 -22.39 -20.42
N VAL A 32 -1.94 -22.77 -19.50
CA VAL A 32 -2.29 -23.00 -18.09
C VAL A 32 -2.76 -21.71 -17.43
N ASN A 33 -2.08 -20.57 -17.68
CA ASN A 33 -2.53 -19.28 -17.18
C ASN A 33 -3.88 -18.85 -17.76
N GLY A 34 -4.11 -19.07 -19.06
CA GLY A 34 -5.38 -18.76 -19.71
C GLY A 34 -6.52 -19.60 -19.15
N ILE A 35 -6.33 -20.91 -18.99
CA ILE A 35 -7.32 -21.82 -18.41
C ILE A 35 -7.59 -21.48 -16.95
N SER A 36 -6.55 -21.18 -16.16
CA SER A 36 -6.69 -20.77 -14.77
C SER A 36 -7.50 -19.48 -14.63
N ASN A 37 -7.24 -18.49 -15.48
CA ASN A 37 -8.01 -17.26 -15.51
C ASN A 37 -9.47 -17.49 -15.93
N MET A 38 -9.72 -18.35 -16.91
CA MET A 38 -11.05 -18.69 -17.34
C MET A 38 -11.86 -19.40 -16.23
N ILE A 39 -11.23 -20.29 -15.45
CA ILE A 39 -11.90 -21.02 -14.36
C ILE A 39 -12.16 -20.09 -13.16
N ILE A 40 -11.21 -19.21 -12.83
CA ILE A 40 -11.28 -18.37 -11.64
C ILE A 40 -12.08 -17.10 -11.86
N TYR A 41 -12.00 -16.51 -13.06
CA TYR A 41 -12.57 -15.19 -13.36
C TYR A 41 -13.65 -15.20 -14.45
N GLY A 42 -13.88 -16.34 -15.11
CA GLY A 42 -14.90 -16.50 -16.13
C GLY A 42 -14.62 -15.78 -17.48
N GLU A 43 -13.50 -15.07 -17.59
CA GLU A 43 -13.14 -14.29 -18.78
C GLU A 43 -11.68 -14.51 -19.18
N PRO A 44 -11.40 -15.01 -20.39
CA PRO A 44 -10.06 -15.12 -20.93
C PRO A 44 -9.57 -13.74 -21.40
N PHE A 45 -8.58 -13.17 -20.73
CA PHE A 45 -7.85 -11.96 -21.15
C PHE A 45 -8.58 -10.61 -21.10
N ALA A 46 -9.71 -10.49 -20.41
CA ALA A 46 -10.27 -9.15 -20.19
C ALA A 46 -9.42 -8.37 -19.18
N PRO A 47 -9.02 -7.11 -19.48
CA PRO A 47 -8.47 -6.24 -18.46
C PRO A 47 -9.56 -6.06 -17.40
N LYS A 48 -9.21 -6.29 -16.14
CA LYS A 48 -10.13 -6.19 -15.01
C LYS A 48 -10.60 -4.74 -14.90
N GLU A 49 -11.76 -4.45 -15.48
CA GLU A 49 -12.48 -3.23 -15.12
C GLU A 49 -12.85 -3.33 -13.65
N VAL A 50 -12.19 -2.53 -12.85
CA VAL A 50 -12.55 -2.37 -11.45
C VAL A 50 -13.92 -1.69 -11.45
N HIS A 51 -14.98 -2.46 -11.21
CA HIS A 51 -16.28 -1.89 -10.90
C HIS A 51 -16.14 -1.07 -9.62
N VAL A 52 -15.86 0.22 -9.81
CA VAL A 52 -16.01 1.20 -8.74
C VAL A 52 -17.52 1.26 -8.49
N ALA A 53 -17.96 0.70 -7.38
CA ALA A 53 -19.32 0.86 -6.92
C ALA A 53 -19.60 2.36 -6.90
N LYS A 54 -20.57 2.77 -7.74
CA LYS A 54 -20.98 4.15 -7.93
C LYS A 54 -21.70 4.62 -6.67
N PHE A 55 -20.91 5.01 -5.65
CA PHE A 55 -21.44 5.79 -4.54
C PHE A 55 -21.79 7.16 -5.09
N GLY A 56 -23.07 7.47 -5.08
CA GLY A 56 -23.65 8.64 -5.71
C GLY A 56 -23.26 9.95 -5.06
N PHE A 57 -22.11 10.48 -5.44
CA PHE A 57 -21.82 11.89 -5.31
C PHE A 57 -21.60 12.42 -6.74
N PRO A 58 -22.29 13.53 -7.13
CA PRO A 58 -22.05 14.14 -8.43
C PRO A 58 -20.67 14.81 -8.41
N VAL A 59 -19.68 14.16 -9.00
CA VAL A 59 -18.41 14.79 -9.33
C VAL A 59 -18.52 15.17 -10.80
N GLU A 60 -18.51 16.49 -11.07
CA GLU A 60 -18.39 17.00 -12.44
C GLU A 60 -17.08 16.45 -13.04
N ALA A 61 -17.24 15.82 -14.21
CA ALA A 61 -16.13 15.22 -14.94
C ALA A 61 -15.20 16.33 -15.45
N VAL A 62 -14.00 16.42 -14.89
CA VAL A 62 -12.87 17.02 -15.59
C VAL A 62 -12.20 15.91 -16.38
N GLU A 63 -12.28 16.02 -17.70
CA GLU A 63 -11.60 15.12 -18.64
C GLU A 63 -10.10 15.27 -18.43
N GLU A 64 -9.43 14.23 -17.89
CA GLU A 64 -7.97 14.15 -17.92
C GLU A 64 -7.55 13.17 -19.03
N GLU A 65 -6.91 13.74 -20.01
CA GLU A 65 -6.21 13.04 -21.07
C GLU A 65 -5.09 12.15 -20.52
N ALA A 66 -5.03 10.94 -20.99
CA ALA A 66 -3.98 9.98 -20.74
C ALA A 66 -2.62 10.52 -21.23
N SER A 67 -1.69 10.80 -20.30
CA SER A 67 -0.28 10.97 -20.61
C SER A 67 0.57 9.98 -19.82
N SER A 68 1.12 9.02 -20.54
CA SER A 68 2.24 8.19 -20.16
C SER A 68 3.50 9.05 -19.97
N GLY A 69 4.21 8.90 -18.86
CA GLY A 69 5.53 9.47 -18.73
C GLY A 69 6.05 9.44 -17.30
N GLY A 70 7.07 8.62 -17.05
CA GLY A 70 7.84 8.66 -15.83
C GLY A 70 8.63 9.96 -15.68
N GLY A 71 8.95 10.35 -14.45
CA GLY A 71 9.85 11.45 -14.17
C GLY A 71 9.59 12.09 -12.82
N ASP A 72 10.54 11.87 -11.96
CA ASP A 72 10.86 12.62 -10.76
C ASP A 72 10.66 14.15 -10.91
N ALA A 73 10.11 14.77 -9.88
CA ALA A 73 10.65 15.98 -9.28
C ALA A 73 9.64 16.71 -8.38
N GLY A 74 10.03 16.96 -7.15
CA GLY A 74 9.57 17.93 -6.20
C GLY A 74 8.68 19.07 -6.72
N GLY A 75 7.43 18.99 -6.37
CA GLY A 75 6.48 20.10 -6.49
C GLY A 75 5.44 19.93 -5.39
N GLY A 76 5.27 20.98 -4.55
CA GLY A 76 4.32 21.01 -3.43
C GLY A 76 2.89 20.81 -3.86
N GLY A 77 2.54 19.59 -4.26
CA GLY A 77 1.17 19.18 -4.50
C GLY A 77 0.42 19.21 -3.19
N LYS A 78 -0.71 19.89 -3.17
CA LYS A 78 -1.66 19.87 -2.06
C LYS A 78 -1.91 18.41 -1.66
N MET A 79 -1.38 18.04 -0.47
CA MET A 79 -1.52 16.69 0.03
C MET A 79 -3.00 16.40 0.26
N VAL A 80 -3.50 15.38 -0.42
CA VAL A 80 -4.88 14.94 -0.21
C VAL A 80 -4.91 14.11 1.07
N SER A 81 -5.47 14.69 2.12
CA SER A 81 -5.64 14.00 3.40
C SER A 81 -6.64 12.85 3.25
N SER A 82 -6.30 11.71 3.82
CA SER A 82 -7.22 10.56 3.88
C SER A 82 -8.15 10.59 5.09
N VAL A 83 -7.98 11.55 5.98
CA VAL A 83 -8.64 11.58 7.30
C VAL A 83 -10.16 11.55 7.18
N SER A 84 -10.74 12.32 6.27
CA SER A 84 -12.20 12.35 6.03
C SER A 84 -12.74 11.01 5.47
N MET A 85 -11.88 10.18 4.91
CA MET A 85 -12.25 8.90 4.30
C MET A 85 -12.21 7.73 5.31
N ILE A 86 -11.55 7.91 6.47
CA ILE A 86 -11.30 6.81 7.43
C ILE A 86 -12.61 6.20 7.93
N ALA A 87 -13.61 7.03 8.23
CA ALA A 87 -14.89 6.55 8.75
C ALA A 87 -15.57 5.57 7.79
N ALA A 88 -15.53 5.86 6.49
CA ALA A 88 -16.14 5.05 5.42
C ALA A 88 -15.23 3.92 4.91
N ALA A 89 -13.95 3.91 5.26
CA ALA A 89 -13.01 2.90 4.79
C ALA A 89 -13.30 1.51 5.37
N SER A 90 -12.88 0.46 4.65
CA SER A 90 -12.99 -0.93 5.10
C SER A 90 -11.77 -1.34 5.93
N ALA A 91 -12.01 -1.91 7.12
CA ALA A 91 -10.94 -2.50 7.93
C ALA A 91 -10.32 -3.74 7.27
N ASP A 92 -11.09 -4.52 6.50
CA ASP A 92 -10.59 -5.70 5.79
C ASP A 92 -9.64 -5.32 4.65
N GLU A 93 -9.97 -4.25 3.91
CA GLU A 93 -9.04 -3.67 2.93
C GLU A 93 -7.80 -3.14 3.64
N GLY A 94 -7.97 -2.53 4.81
CA GLY A 94 -6.87 -2.07 5.65
C GLY A 94 -5.96 -3.21 6.10
N ALA A 95 -6.50 -4.37 6.46
CA ALA A 95 -5.74 -5.57 6.77
C ALA A 95 -4.92 -6.06 5.55
N ALA A 96 -5.50 -5.97 4.34
CA ALA A 96 -4.78 -6.29 3.11
C ALA A 96 -3.62 -5.31 2.85
N VAL A 97 -3.82 -4.01 3.06
CA VAL A 97 -2.75 -3.00 2.98
C VAL A 97 -1.69 -3.23 4.05
N PHE A 98 -2.09 -3.60 5.28
CA PHE A 98 -1.19 -3.86 6.40
C PHE A 98 -0.18 -4.99 6.14
N LYS A 99 -0.45 -5.88 5.20
CA LYS A 99 0.53 -6.90 4.77
C LYS A 99 1.89 -6.29 4.37
N LYS A 100 1.89 -5.07 3.86
CA LYS A 100 3.13 -4.30 3.54
C LYS A 100 3.92 -3.91 4.80
N CYS A 101 3.25 -3.82 5.94
CA CYS A 101 3.83 -3.46 7.25
C CYS A 101 4.25 -4.71 8.04
N GLY A 102 3.56 -5.83 7.82
CA GLY A 102 3.69 -7.08 8.57
C GLY A 102 5.07 -7.73 8.54
N ALA A 103 5.91 -7.39 7.55
CA ALA A 103 7.30 -7.82 7.50
C ALA A 103 8.12 -7.28 8.70
N CYS A 104 7.82 -6.04 9.13
CA CYS A 104 8.57 -5.33 10.16
C CYS A 104 7.78 -5.12 11.46
N HIS A 105 6.46 -5.20 11.43
CA HIS A 105 5.58 -4.94 12.57
C HIS A 105 4.65 -6.12 12.87
N THR A 106 4.25 -6.24 14.13
CA THR A 106 3.09 -7.03 14.55
C THR A 106 1.96 -6.07 14.92
N VAL A 107 0.71 -6.57 15.03
CA VAL A 107 -0.45 -5.73 15.39
C VAL A 107 -1.35 -6.41 16.42
N GLU A 108 -1.12 -7.67 16.72
CA GLU A 108 -1.89 -8.42 17.70
C GLU A 108 -1.56 -7.96 19.11
N ALA A 109 -2.53 -8.05 20.03
CA ALA A 109 -2.32 -7.75 21.46
C ALA A 109 -1.19 -8.64 22.01
N GLY A 110 -0.20 -8.02 22.64
CA GLY A 110 0.96 -8.75 23.18
C GLY A 110 1.94 -9.28 22.14
N GLY A 111 1.74 -8.96 20.86
CA GLY A 111 2.64 -9.36 19.78
C GLY A 111 4.06 -8.82 19.99
N ALA A 112 5.06 -9.62 19.61
CA ALA A 112 6.46 -9.27 19.78
C ALA A 112 6.87 -8.12 18.84
N ASN A 113 7.80 -7.27 19.31
CA ASN A 113 8.50 -6.35 18.43
C ASN A 113 9.35 -7.15 17.43
N LYS A 114 9.40 -6.66 16.19
CA LYS A 114 10.27 -7.18 15.11
C LYS A 114 11.37 -6.12 14.81
N THR A 115 11.64 -5.89 13.53
CA THR A 115 12.48 -4.77 13.07
C THR A 115 11.88 -3.41 13.46
N GLY A 116 10.55 -3.35 13.59
CA GLY A 116 9.78 -2.25 14.13
C GLY A 116 8.94 -2.68 15.34
N PRO A 117 8.33 -1.73 16.05
CA PRO A 117 7.51 -2.03 17.23
C PRO A 117 6.20 -2.73 16.86
N ASN A 118 5.59 -3.40 17.85
CA ASN A 118 4.20 -3.84 17.74
C ASN A 118 3.28 -2.62 17.64
N LEU A 119 2.29 -2.66 16.75
CA LEU A 119 1.36 -1.56 16.46
C LEU A 119 -0.02 -1.73 17.10
N HIS A 120 -0.22 -2.75 17.97
CA HIS A 120 -1.47 -2.88 18.71
C HIS A 120 -1.69 -1.63 19.56
N ALA A 121 -2.88 -1.07 19.55
CA ALA A 121 -3.24 0.14 20.28
C ALA A 121 -2.37 1.37 19.94
N ILE A 122 -1.98 1.54 18.66
CA ILE A 122 -1.14 2.67 18.24
C ILE A 122 -1.92 3.98 18.15
N VAL A 123 -3.22 3.93 17.80
CA VAL A 123 -4.03 5.14 17.61
C VAL A 123 -4.27 5.82 18.95
N GLY A 124 -3.87 7.07 19.06
CA GLY A 124 -3.93 7.86 20.29
C GLY A 124 -2.75 7.67 21.24
N ASP A 125 -1.84 6.73 20.98
CA ASP A 125 -0.65 6.51 21.80
C ASP A 125 0.43 7.58 21.54
N ALA A 126 1.32 7.79 22.52
CA ALA A 126 2.39 8.78 22.40
C ALA A 126 3.39 8.41 21.28
N VAL A 127 3.86 9.43 20.57
CA VAL A 127 4.96 9.26 19.61
C VAL A 127 6.26 9.06 20.35
N GLY A 128 6.91 7.91 20.18
CA GLY A 128 8.18 7.65 20.86
C GLY A 128 8.46 6.16 21.07
N ASP A 129 9.20 5.87 22.13
CA ASP A 129 9.51 4.49 22.54
C ASP A 129 8.23 3.74 22.90
N ARG A 130 8.15 2.47 22.51
CA ARG A 130 6.91 1.70 22.65
C ARG A 130 7.19 0.24 22.97
N ASN A 131 6.55 -0.29 24.00
CA ASN A 131 6.62 -1.71 24.36
C ASN A 131 8.07 -2.25 24.41
N GLY A 132 8.99 -1.47 25.00
CA GLY A 132 10.41 -1.80 25.07
C GLY A 132 11.19 -1.58 23.76
N PHE A 133 10.53 -1.22 22.65
CA PHE A 133 11.21 -0.84 21.42
C PHE A 133 11.69 0.61 21.48
N LYS A 134 12.97 0.82 21.22
CA LYS A 134 13.58 2.15 21.20
C LYS A 134 13.49 2.74 19.80
N THR A 135 12.87 3.90 19.69
CA THR A 135 12.78 4.64 18.44
C THR A 135 13.89 5.67 18.32
N THR A 136 14.08 6.21 17.11
CA THR A 136 15.09 7.26 16.87
C THR A 136 14.63 8.60 17.44
N ASP A 137 15.58 9.46 17.78
CA ASP A 137 15.28 10.82 18.22
C ASP A 137 14.52 11.63 17.15
N SER A 138 14.78 11.34 15.88
CA SER A 138 14.05 11.93 14.75
C SER A 138 12.56 11.56 14.75
N LEU A 139 12.19 10.36 15.24
CA LEU A 139 10.78 10.02 15.41
C LEU A 139 10.20 10.71 16.65
N LYS A 140 10.94 10.68 17.75
CA LYS A 140 10.53 11.32 19.02
C LYS A 140 10.30 12.82 18.86
N SER A 141 11.06 13.49 17.99
CA SER A 141 10.93 14.93 17.74
C SER A 141 9.60 15.32 17.06
N ILE A 142 8.86 14.35 16.50
CA ILE A 142 7.50 14.61 16.03
C ILE A 142 6.59 15.03 17.18
N GLY A 143 6.75 14.40 18.34
CA GLY A 143 6.01 14.70 19.56
C GLY A 143 4.51 14.42 19.53
N GLY A 144 3.85 14.62 20.64
CA GLY A 144 2.40 14.40 20.77
C GLY A 144 2.01 12.94 20.63
N ASN A 145 0.76 12.70 20.22
CA ASN A 145 0.18 11.37 20.05
C ASN A 145 -0.03 11.03 18.59
N TRP A 146 -0.16 9.73 18.29
CA TRP A 146 -0.55 9.20 16.98
C TRP A 146 -2.04 9.39 16.75
N ASP A 147 -2.50 10.62 16.53
CA ASP A 147 -3.84 10.90 16.05
C ASP A 147 -3.99 10.50 14.56
N TYR A 148 -5.21 10.56 14.05
CA TYR A 148 -5.51 10.17 12.68
C TYR A 148 -4.79 11.02 11.63
N ALA A 149 -4.67 12.31 11.86
CA ALA A 149 -4.00 13.23 10.94
C ALA A 149 -2.49 12.98 10.90
N LYS A 150 -1.88 12.77 12.06
CA LYS A 150 -0.44 12.48 12.17
C LYS A 150 -0.10 11.12 11.58
N LEU A 151 -0.99 10.11 11.77
CA LEU A 151 -0.85 8.81 11.12
C LEU A 151 -0.94 8.92 9.60
N ASP A 152 -1.89 9.69 9.07
CA ASP A 152 -2.03 9.94 7.64
C ASP A 152 -0.76 10.55 7.06
N ASP A 153 -0.30 11.64 7.66
CA ASP A 153 0.92 12.34 7.28
C ASP A 153 2.16 11.44 7.33
N TYR A 154 2.32 10.67 8.40
CA TYR A 154 3.45 9.78 8.57
C TYR A 154 3.42 8.62 7.57
N LEU A 155 2.25 8.02 7.34
CA LEU A 155 2.09 6.94 6.39
C LEU A 155 2.22 7.39 4.94
N GLU A 156 1.92 8.65 4.62
CA GLU A 156 2.17 9.18 3.28
C GLU A 156 3.67 9.28 2.96
N ASN A 157 4.45 9.78 3.91
CA ASN A 157 5.89 9.93 3.77
C ASN A 157 6.61 9.96 5.13
N PRO A 158 7.00 8.79 5.67
CA PRO A 158 7.68 8.71 6.97
C PRO A 158 8.93 9.57 7.06
N LYS A 159 9.69 9.68 5.95
CA LYS A 159 10.93 10.46 5.92
C LYS A 159 10.71 11.97 5.96
N ARG A 160 9.52 12.43 5.63
CA ARG A 160 9.18 13.86 5.75
C ARG A 160 9.07 14.29 7.20
N LEU A 161 8.42 13.46 8.05
CA LEU A 161 8.23 13.77 9.46
C LEU A 161 9.44 13.33 10.32
N ALA A 162 10.06 12.21 9.96
CA ALA A 162 11.23 11.68 10.64
C ALA A 162 12.38 11.40 9.66
N PRO A 163 13.13 12.43 9.20
CA PRO A 163 14.15 12.27 8.16
C PRO A 163 15.23 11.25 8.51
N LYS A 164 15.61 11.17 9.80
CA LYS A 164 16.59 10.22 10.34
C LYS A 164 15.93 9.02 11.03
N GLY A 165 14.62 8.78 10.78
CA GLY A 165 13.92 7.62 11.29
C GLY A 165 14.49 6.32 10.72
N SER A 166 14.45 5.23 11.49
CA SER A 166 14.93 3.90 11.06
C SER A 166 13.99 3.20 10.08
N MET A 167 12.73 3.60 9.99
CA MET A 167 11.76 2.98 9.10
C MET A 167 12.09 3.24 7.63
N SER A 168 12.37 2.15 6.89
CA SER A 168 12.70 2.19 5.45
C SER A 168 11.45 1.91 4.61
N PHE A 169 10.48 2.79 4.65
CA PHE A 169 9.22 2.69 3.93
C PHE A 169 8.99 3.93 3.07
N ALA A 170 8.65 3.71 1.79
CA ALA A 170 8.45 4.80 0.82
C ALA A 170 7.15 5.59 1.04
N GLY A 171 6.27 5.07 1.89
CA GLY A 171 4.96 5.63 2.16
C GLY A 171 3.85 5.10 1.26
N LEU A 172 2.61 5.35 1.68
CA LEU A 172 1.38 5.05 0.95
C LEU A 172 0.89 6.32 0.25
N LYS A 173 1.06 6.38 -1.09
CA LYS A 173 0.69 7.58 -1.85
C LYS A 173 -0.82 7.71 -2.07
N LYS A 174 -1.53 6.58 -2.12
CA LYS A 174 -2.99 6.57 -2.31
C LYS A 174 -3.71 6.90 -1.00
N PRO A 175 -4.54 7.95 -0.94
CA PRO A 175 -5.30 8.31 0.25
C PRO A 175 -6.23 7.18 0.71
N VAL A 176 -6.83 6.44 -0.23
CA VAL A 176 -7.71 5.31 0.08
C VAL A 176 -6.98 4.18 0.83
N ASP A 177 -5.73 3.88 0.44
CA ASP A 177 -4.92 2.87 1.13
C ASP A 177 -4.57 3.34 2.55
N ARG A 178 -4.26 4.63 2.74
CA ARG A 178 -3.99 5.21 4.05
C ARG A 178 -5.22 5.18 4.94
N ALA A 179 -6.36 5.63 4.43
CA ALA A 179 -7.63 5.58 5.16
C ALA A 179 -7.96 4.15 5.63
N ALA A 180 -7.82 3.18 4.74
CA ALA A 180 -8.11 1.79 5.04
C ALA A 180 -7.15 1.22 6.11
N VAL A 181 -5.85 1.42 5.98
CA VAL A 181 -4.89 0.91 6.98
C VAL A 181 -5.04 1.61 8.33
N ILE A 182 -5.34 2.90 8.37
CA ILE A 182 -5.63 3.63 9.62
C ILE A 182 -6.90 3.09 10.27
N LYS A 183 -7.97 2.82 9.48
CA LYS A 183 -9.19 2.14 9.96
C LYS A 183 -8.87 0.79 10.60
N TYR A 184 -8.03 -0.01 9.94
CA TYR A 184 -7.60 -1.29 10.48
C TYR A 184 -6.81 -1.12 11.79
N LEU A 185 -5.85 -0.18 11.87
CA LEU A 185 -5.09 0.09 13.09
C LEU A 185 -6.01 0.57 14.22
N ALA A 186 -7.03 1.37 13.91
CA ALA A 186 -8.03 1.78 14.87
C ALA A 186 -8.85 0.59 15.39
N SER A 187 -9.19 -0.39 14.56
CA SER A 187 -9.86 -1.63 15.00
C SER A 187 -9.00 -2.50 15.91
N GLN A 188 -7.68 -2.36 15.84
CA GLN A 188 -6.71 -3.03 16.73
C GLN A 188 -6.39 -2.19 17.98
N THR A 189 -7.06 -1.06 18.16
CA THR A 189 -6.85 -0.13 19.28
C THR A 189 -8.07 -0.15 20.19
N PRO A 190 -8.00 -0.75 21.40
CA PRO A 190 -9.04 -0.64 22.39
C PRO A 190 -9.31 0.84 22.71
N ASN A 191 -10.56 1.26 22.69
CA ASN A 191 -10.96 2.64 22.95
C ASN A 191 -10.33 3.68 22.00
N ALA A 192 -10.16 3.32 20.71
CA ALA A 192 -9.71 4.27 19.70
C ALA A 192 -10.61 5.52 19.71
N PRO A 193 -10.06 6.73 19.56
CA PRO A 193 -10.84 7.95 19.45
C PRO A 193 -11.89 7.83 18.33
N PRO A 194 -13.03 8.55 18.44
CA PRO A 194 -14.01 8.57 17.36
C PRO A 194 -13.36 9.10 16.06
N PHE A 195 -13.80 8.56 14.92
CA PHE A 195 -13.30 9.02 13.64
C PHE A 195 -13.71 10.48 13.40
N PRO A 196 -12.84 11.30 12.82
CA PRO A 196 -13.20 12.66 12.42
C PRO A 196 -14.41 12.62 11.47
N ALA A 197 -15.32 13.57 11.63
CA ALA A 197 -16.42 13.75 10.68
C ALA A 197 -15.85 14.07 9.28
N ALA A 198 -16.55 13.64 8.23
CA ALA A 198 -16.11 13.79 6.85
C ALA A 198 -15.77 15.24 6.44
N ASP A 199 -16.32 16.25 7.16
CA ASP A 199 -16.14 17.67 6.89
C ASP A 199 -15.20 18.40 7.87
N ALA A 200 -14.54 17.71 8.80
CA ALA A 200 -13.60 18.35 9.72
C ALA A 200 -12.28 18.63 8.98
N ALA A 201 -12.09 19.85 8.51
CA ALA A 201 -10.78 20.39 8.21
C ALA A 201 -9.83 20.19 9.42
N PRO A 202 -8.51 19.99 9.24
CA PRO A 202 -7.59 19.78 10.36
C PRO A 202 -7.78 20.88 11.40
N ALA A 203 -8.19 20.47 12.59
CA ALA A 203 -8.25 21.40 13.72
C ALA A 203 -6.83 21.92 13.95
N ALA A 204 -6.65 23.22 13.79
CA ALA A 204 -5.43 23.88 14.17
C ALA A 204 -5.10 23.49 15.61
N GLU A 205 -3.88 23.02 15.80
CA GLU A 205 -3.26 22.66 17.07
C GLU A 205 -3.71 23.61 18.20
N ALA A 206 -4.49 23.07 19.14
CA ALA A 206 -4.78 23.81 20.37
C ALA A 206 -3.47 24.07 21.10
N ALA A 207 -3.04 25.30 21.11
CA ALA A 207 -1.91 25.77 21.88
C ALA A 207 -2.04 25.30 23.34
N PRO A 208 -0.95 24.91 24.02
CA PRO A 208 -1.01 24.48 25.41
C PRO A 208 -1.54 25.62 26.25
N ALA A 209 -2.62 25.36 27.00
CA ALA A 209 -3.18 26.29 27.96
C ALA A 209 -2.08 26.70 28.95
N ALA A 210 -1.80 27.99 28.97
CA ALA A 210 -0.87 28.58 29.93
C ALA A 210 -1.31 28.26 31.36
N ALA A 211 -0.38 27.71 32.14
CA ALA A 211 -0.58 27.47 33.56
C ALA A 211 -0.85 28.79 34.28
N PRO A 212 -1.75 28.81 35.30
CA PRO A 212 -2.01 30.02 36.05
C PRO A 212 -0.78 30.35 36.89
N ALA A 213 -0.26 31.57 36.72
CA ALA A 213 0.76 32.14 37.56
C ALA A 213 0.21 32.31 38.99
N LYS A 214 1.00 31.84 39.97
CA LYS A 214 0.83 32.16 41.40
C LYS A 214 1.64 33.38 41.74
#